data_186eeb1b55b2856ad42875aba7fae3f0
#
_entry.id   186eeb1b55b2856ad42875aba7fae3f0
#
_cell.length_a   1.000
_cell.length_b   1.000
_cell.length_c   1.000
_cell.angle_alpha   90.00
_cell.angle_beta   90.00
_cell.angle_gamma   90.00
#
_symmetry.space_group_name_H-M   'P 1'
#
loop_
_entity.id
_entity.type
_entity.pdbx_description
1 polymer ?
#
loop_
_entity_poly.entity_id
_entity_poly.type
_entity_poly.pdbx_seq_one_letter_code
_entity_poly.pdbx_strand_id
1 'polypeptide(L)'
;SIMQKHIANAIMILDELDKIHYKKDNDIESPILNLLEKSTARIFKDEYFGGIEFDASILSFLATANDTLYMSEPLLSRLKVLHIPTPSKMAVIEAMWRELLQGFKLEHAFSSYSILEDHATMDILTSIDSFRSIKSMLSQAIGKALKQQPSQFHLDASWLEDLAPEKKRSIGF
;
A
#
# COMPACT_ATOMS: atom_id res chain seq x y z
N SER A 1 9.55 -20.18 2.53
CA SER A 1 8.73 -20.97 1.60
C SER A 1 7.70 -21.77 2.38
N ILE A 2 6.56 -22.09 1.77
CA ILE A 2 5.46 -22.86 2.39
C ILE A 2 5.97 -24.24 2.86
N MET A 3 6.80 -24.88 2.07
CA MET A 3 7.40 -26.18 2.38
C MET A 3 8.28 -26.17 3.63
N GLN A 4 8.99 -25.06 3.89
CA GLN A 4 9.86 -24.95 5.08
C GLN A 4 9.08 -24.77 6.38
N LYS A 5 7.81 -24.33 6.31
CA LYS A 5 6.99 -24.06 7.49
C LYS A 5 5.96 -25.15 7.78
N HIS A 6 5.91 -26.23 7.00
CA HIS A 6 4.91 -27.31 7.10
C HIS A 6 3.47 -26.80 7.11
N ILE A 7 3.18 -25.70 6.40
CA ILE A 7 1.85 -25.09 6.30
C ILE A 7 1.27 -25.49 4.94
N ALA A 8 0.18 -26.24 4.95
CA ALA A 8 -0.47 -26.70 3.73
C ALA A 8 -1.53 -25.70 3.19
N ASN A 9 -2.18 -24.92 4.04
CA ASN A 9 -3.30 -24.02 3.72
C ASN A 9 -2.89 -22.55 3.80
N ALA A 10 -1.79 -22.18 3.18
CA ALA A 10 -1.32 -20.80 3.18
C ALA A 10 -2.25 -19.86 2.40
N ILE A 11 -2.27 -18.60 2.79
CA ILE A 11 -2.86 -17.52 2.00
C ILE A 11 -1.79 -16.94 1.11
N MET A 12 -2.01 -16.94 -0.20
CA MET A 12 -1.14 -16.33 -1.18
C MET A 12 -1.67 -14.93 -1.52
N ILE A 13 -0.82 -13.92 -1.39
CA ILE A 13 -1.17 -12.53 -1.71
C ILE A 13 -0.64 -12.22 -3.11
N LEU A 14 -1.55 -11.81 -4.01
CA LEU A 14 -1.26 -11.36 -5.37
C LEU A 14 -1.43 -9.83 -5.39
N ASP A 15 -0.33 -9.12 -5.27
CA ASP A 15 -0.36 -7.65 -5.23
C ASP A 15 -0.35 -7.05 -6.64
N GLU A 16 -1.13 -5.97 -6.83
CA GLU A 16 -1.27 -5.26 -8.10
C GLU A 16 -1.70 -6.18 -9.28
N LEU A 17 -2.73 -6.99 -9.07
CA LEU A 17 -3.20 -7.96 -10.06
C LEU A 17 -3.67 -7.30 -11.37
N ASP A 18 -4.09 -6.03 -11.36
CA ASP A 18 -4.44 -5.23 -12.51
C ASP A 18 -3.26 -4.94 -13.45
N LYS A 19 -2.01 -5.10 -12.98
CA LYS A 19 -0.80 -4.83 -13.78
C LYS A 19 -0.39 -5.97 -14.71
N ILE A 20 -1.02 -7.11 -14.63
CA ILE A 20 -0.68 -8.29 -15.44
C ILE A 20 -0.85 -8.01 -16.94
N HIS A 21 -1.88 -7.26 -17.34
CA HIS A 21 -2.18 -6.96 -18.75
C HIS A 21 -1.15 -6.07 -19.45
N TYR A 22 -0.31 -5.35 -18.73
CA TYR A 22 0.68 -4.45 -19.34
C TYR A 22 1.91 -5.18 -19.90
N LYS A 23 2.06 -6.47 -19.62
CA LYS A 23 3.20 -7.28 -20.13
C LYS A 23 2.74 -8.11 -21.34
N LYS A 24 2.76 -7.49 -22.52
CA LYS A 24 2.32 -8.11 -23.80
C LYS A 24 3.12 -9.35 -24.23
N ASP A 25 4.32 -9.60 -23.68
CA ASP A 25 5.23 -10.62 -24.19
C ASP A 25 5.24 -11.93 -23.35
N ASN A 26 4.56 -11.98 -22.21
CA ASN A 26 4.46 -13.19 -21.41
C ASN A 26 3.00 -13.41 -20.99
N ASP A 27 2.46 -14.56 -21.31
CA ASP A 27 1.17 -15.01 -20.79
C ASP A 27 1.28 -15.33 -19.29
N ILE A 28 1.15 -14.29 -18.45
CA ILE A 28 1.19 -14.43 -16.98
C ILE A 28 -0.21 -14.76 -16.46
N GLU A 29 -1.26 -14.47 -17.24
CA GLU A 29 -2.64 -14.66 -16.81
C GLU A 29 -3.03 -16.14 -16.75
N SER A 30 -2.65 -16.94 -17.75
CA SER A 30 -3.00 -18.36 -17.81
C SER A 30 -2.56 -19.17 -16.57
N PRO A 31 -1.34 -19.03 -16.04
CA PRO A 31 -0.95 -19.68 -14.79
C PRO A 31 -1.79 -19.27 -13.60
N ILE A 32 -2.20 -17.98 -13.51
CA ILE A 32 -3.03 -17.48 -12.43
C ILE A 32 -4.44 -18.04 -12.53
N LEU A 33 -5.03 -18.08 -13.73
CA LEU A 33 -6.34 -18.69 -13.95
C LEU A 33 -6.35 -20.17 -13.55
N ASN A 34 -5.27 -20.90 -13.85
CA ASN A 34 -5.10 -22.29 -13.46
C ASN A 34 -5.00 -22.48 -11.94
N LEU A 35 -4.36 -21.55 -11.23
CA LEU A 35 -4.28 -21.55 -9.77
C LEU A 35 -5.60 -21.22 -9.09
N LEU A 36 -6.39 -20.32 -9.68
CA LEU A 36 -7.67 -19.89 -9.12
C LEU A 36 -8.79 -20.90 -9.35
N GLU A 37 -8.66 -21.80 -10.33
CA GLU A 37 -9.63 -22.83 -10.63
C GLU A 37 -9.25 -24.13 -9.89
N LYS A 38 -10.11 -24.59 -8.97
CA LYS A 38 -9.79 -25.76 -8.10
C LYS A 38 -9.47 -27.04 -8.87
N SER A 39 -10.06 -27.26 -10.01
CA SER A 39 -9.84 -28.46 -10.83
C SER A 39 -8.41 -28.50 -11.40
N THR A 40 -7.94 -27.38 -11.94
CA THR A 40 -6.59 -27.24 -12.49
C THR A 40 -5.53 -27.03 -11.43
N ALA A 41 -5.87 -26.37 -10.32
CA ALA A 41 -4.96 -26.16 -9.19
C ALA A 41 -4.52 -27.48 -8.51
N ARG A 42 -5.28 -28.55 -8.59
CA ARG A 42 -4.91 -29.87 -8.03
C ARG A 42 -3.70 -30.49 -8.70
N ILE A 43 -3.47 -30.18 -9.97
CA ILE A 43 -2.39 -30.72 -10.79
C ILE A 43 -1.53 -29.57 -11.34
N PHE A 44 -1.33 -28.52 -10.53
CA PHE A 44 -0.58 -27.35 -10.95
C PHE A 44 0.87 -27.70 -11.19
N LYS A 45 1.39 -27.28 -12.35
CA LYS A 45 2.79 -27.44 -12.72
C LYS A 45 3.46 -26.08 -12.78
N ASP A 46 4.57 -25.96 -12.07
CA ASP A 46 5.42 -24.80 -12.13
C ASP A 46 6.57 -25.09 -13.11
N GLU A 47 6.65 -24.31 -14.18
CA GLU A 47 7.71 -24.44 -15.19
C GLU A 47 9.11 -24.19 -14.62
N TYR A 48 9.22 -23.31 -13.62
CA TYR A 48 10.48 -22.99 -12.96
C TYR A 48 11.05 -24.19 -12.17
N PHE A 49 10.17 -25.02 -11.61
CA PHE A 49 10.55 -26.25 -10.90
C PHE A 49 10.58 -27.48 -11.80
N GLY A 50 10.76 -27.31 -13.13
CA GLY A 50 10.91 -28.44 -14.04
C GLY A 50 9.65 -29.28 -14.23
N GLY A 51 8.47 -28.69 -14.05
CA GLY A 51 7.20 -29.34 -14.30
C GLY A 51 6.74 -30.28 -13.18
N ILE A 52 7.27 -30.15 -11.97
CA ILE A 52 6.81 -30.92 -10.81
C ILE A 52 5.36 -30.53 -10.50
N GLU A 53 4.48 -31.53 -10.43
CA GLU A 53 3.08 -31.34 -10.08
C GLU A 53 2.92 -31.23 -8.56
N PHE A 54 2.09 -30.29 -8.12
CA PHE A 54 1.66 -30.19 -6.73
C PHE A 54 0.21 -29.72 -6.62
N ASP A 55 -0.43 -30.10 -5.53
CA ASP A 55 -1.81 -29.70 -5.25
C ASP A 55 -1.85 -28.30 -4.63
N ALA A 56 -2.20 -27.31 -5.46
CA ALA A 56 -2.39 -25.91 -5.04
C ALA A 56 -3.85 -25.60 -4.68
N SER A 57 -4.79 -26.55 -4.79
CA SER A 57 -6.23 -26.33 -4.55
C SER A 57 -6.58 -26.03 -3.09
N ILE A 58 -5.65 -26.29 -2.17
CA ILE A 58 -5.76 -25.99 -0.74
C ILE A 58 -5.32 -24.56 -0.38
N LEU A 59 -4.74 -23.83 -1.32
CA LEU A 59 -4.33 -22.45 -1.11
C LEU A 59 -5.54 -21.52 -1.17
N SER A 60 -5.50 -20.46 -0.37
CA SER A 60 -6.40 -19.32 -0.46
C SER A 60 -5.68 -18.16 -1.09
N PHE A 61 -6.39 -17.38 -1.90
CA PHE A 61 -5.82 -16.24 -2.59
C PHE A 61 -6.47 -14.94 -2.12
N LEU A 62 -5.65 -13.92 -1.90
CA LEU A 62 -6.07 -12.55 -1.68
C LEU A 62 -5.35 -11.69 -2.73
N ALA A 63 -6.12 -10.97 -3.53
CA ALA A 63 -5.56 -10.10 -4.55
C ALA A 63 -5.85 -8.63 -4.23
N THR A 64 -4.92 -7.73 -4.58
CA THR A 64 -5.14 -6.29 -4.59
C THR A 64 -5.13 -5.79 -6.03
N ALA A 65 -5.94 -4.79 -6.32
CA ALA A 65 -5.98 -4.10 -7.60
C ALA A 65 -6.39 -2.64 -7.38
N ASN A 66 -5.86 -1.73 -8.18
CA ASN A 66 -6.27 -0.33 -8.16
C ASN A 66 -7.53 -0.13 -9.02
N ASP A 67 -7.64 -0.88 -10.11
CA ASP A 67 -8.76 -0.82 -11.04
C ASP A 67 -9.06 -2.20 -11.62
N THR A 68 -10.34 -2.53 -11.77
CA THR A 68 -10.79 -3.77 -12.38
C THR A 68 -11.08 -3.64 -13.88
N LEU A 69 -11.08 -2.42 -14.44
CA LEU A 69 -11.42 -2.15 -15.85
C LEU A 69 -10.50 -2.89 -16.83
N TYR A 70 -9.25 -3.11 -16.46
CA TYR A 70 -8.26 -3.76 -17.33
C TYR A 70 -8.07 -5.25 -17.01
N MET A 71 -8.85 -5.79 -16.09
CA MET A 71 -8.80 -7.22 -15.76
C MET A 71 -9.71 -7.99 -16.71
N SER A 72 -9.28 -9.18 -17.12
CA SER A 72 -10.08 -10.02 -18.01
C SER A 72 -11.35 -10.55 -17.32
N GLU A 73 -12.39 -10.76 -18.09
CA GLU A 73 -13.63 -11.38 -17.60
C GLU A 73 -13.40 -12.78 -16.98
N PRO A 74 -12.57 -13.67 -17.57
CA PRO A 74 -12.22 -14.94 -16.95
C PRO A 74 -11.59 -14.80 -15.57
N LEU A 75 -10.74 -13.80 -15.36
CA LEU A 75 -10.09 -13.54 -14.09
C LEU A 75 -11.10 -13.02 -13.06
N LEU A 76 -11.90 -12.02 -13.44
CA LEU A 76 -12.94 -11.45 -12.57
C LEU A 76 -13.99 -12.49 -12.14
N SER A 77 -14.34 -13.41 -13.03
CA SER A 77 -15.34 -14.47 -12.73
C SER A 77 -14.88 -15.44 -11.63
N ARG A 78 -13.59 -15.57 -11.40
CA ARG A 78 -12.99 -16.44 -10.37
C ARG A 78 -12.71 -15.72 -9.05
N LEU A 79 -12.92 -14.41 -9.00
CA LEU A 79 -12.63 -13.55 -7.86
C LEU A 79 -13.92 -12.99 -7.25
N LYS A 80 -13.94 -12.91 -5.92
CA LYS A 80 -14.96 -12.11 -5.22
C LYS A 80 -14.40 -10.69 -5.04
N VAL A 81 -14.88 -9.77 -5.87
CA VAL A 81 -14.45 -8.38 -5.80
C VAL A 81 -15.09 -7.67 -4.61
N LEU A 82 -14.26 -7.05 -3.79
CA LEU A 82 -14.66 -6.17 -2.69
C LEU A 82 -14.16 -4.76 -3.01
N HIS A 83 -15.08 -3.83 -3.17
CA HIS A 83 -14.74 -2.43 -3.40
C HIS A 83 -14.47 -1.74 -2.07
N ILE A 84 -13.25 -1.22 -1.91
CA ILE A 84 -12.86 -0.43 -0.76
C ILE A 84 -12.95 1.05 -1.16
N PRO A 85 -13.86 1.84 -0.55
CA PRO A 85 -13.98 3.25 -0.89
C PRO A 85 -12.68 3.98 -0.53
N THR A 86 -12.27 4.92 -1.38
CA THR A 86 -11.11 5.76 -1.12
C THR A 86 -11.42 6.69 0.07
N PRO A 87 -10.66 6.61 1.17
CA PRO A 87 -10.87 7.51 2.30
C PRO A 87 -10.53 8.95 1.92
N SER A 88 -11.07 9.93 2.64
CA SER A 88 -10.68 11.32 2.45
C SER A 88 -9.20 11.51 2.74
N LYS A 89 -8.56 12.45 2.05
CA LYS A 89 -7.13 12.74 2.24
C LYS A 89 -6.82 13.12 3.69
N MET A 90 -7.70 13.87 4.33
CA MET A 90 -7.58 14.23 5.75
C MET A 90 -7.60 13.01 6.67
N ALA A 91 -8.52 12.07 6.44
CA ALA A 91 -8.59 10.84 7.24
C ALA A 91 -7.32 9.98 7.09
N VAL A 92 -6.75 9.93 5.89
CA VAL A 92 -5.48 9.21 5.65
C VAL A 92 -4.32 9.90 6.36
N ILE A 93 -4.23 11.22 6.30
CA ILE A 93 -3.18 12.00 7.00
C ILE A 93 -3.28 11.78 8.51
N GLU A 94 -4.47 11.83 9.08
CA GLU A 94 -4.68 11.57 10.50
C GLU A 94 -4.26 10.15 10.90
N ALA A 95 -4.65 9.15 10.11
CA ALA A 95 -4.28 7.77 10.38
C ALA A 95 -2.74 7.58 10.32
N MET A 96 -2.07 8.19 9.33
CA MET A 96 -0.61 8.17 9.22
C MET A 96 0.07 8.86 10.40
N TRP A 97 -0.48 9.99 10.83
CA TRP A 97 0.03 10.71 11.99
C TRP A 97 -0.01 9.84 13.24
N ARG A 98 -1.17 9.24 13.53
CA ARG A 98 -1.32 8.33 14.66
C ARG A 98 -0.38 7.13 14.61
N GLU A 99 -0.25 6.50 13.43
CA GLU A 99 0.68 5.37 13.21
C GLU A 99 2.14 5.78 13.52
N LEU A 100 2.55 6.97 13.05
CA LEU A 100 3.89 7.48 13.30
C LEU A 100 4.12 7.76 14.79
N LEU A 101 3.16 8.39 15.47
CA LEU A 101 3.26 8.64 16.91
C LEU A 101 3.43 7.33 17.70
N GLN A 102 2.67 6.29 17.36
CA GLN A 102 2.83 4.96 17.96
C GLN A 102 4.21 4.39 17.68
N GLY A 103 4.68 4.45 16.44
CA GLY A 103 6.00 3.95 16.04
C GLY A 103 7.15 4.62 16.79
N PHE A 104 7.03 5.91 17.07
CA PHE A 104 8.00 6.68 17.85
C PHE A 104 7.73 6.68 19.37
N LYS A 105 6.64 6.04 19.82
CA LYS A 105 6.20 6.03 21.24
C LYS A 105 5.95 7.43 21.80
N LEU A 106 5.35 8.28 21.01
CA LEU A 106 5.14 9.69 21.30
C LEU A 106 3.67 10.06 21.57
N GLU A 107 2.77 9.09 21.70
CA GLU A 107 1.32 9.33 21.84
C GLU A 107 1.03 10.27 23.02
N HIS A 108 1.75 10.13 24.13
CA HIS A 108 1.58 10.97 25.30
C HIS A 108 2.11 12.40 25.11
N ALA A 109 3.18 12.56 24.34
CA ALA A 109 3.77 13.87 24.08
C ALA A 109 2.88 14.76 23.19
N PHE A 110 2.08 14.13 22.32
CA PHE A 110 1.18 14.80 21.39
C PHE A 110 -0.30 14.61 21.72
N SER A 111 -0.64 14.17 22.93
CA SER A 111 -2.02 13.87 23.33
C SER A 111 -2.98 15.06 23.22
N SER A 112 -2.46 16.28 23.33
CA SER A 112 -3.24 17.53 23.21
C SER A 112 -3.14 18.18 21.82
N TYR A 113 -2.36 17.61 20.90
CA TYR A 113 -2.15 18.16 19.56
C TYR A 113 -2.93 17.35 18.52
N SER A 114 -3.83 18.01 17.83
CA SER A 114 -4.53 17.45 16.67
C SER A 114 -3.96 18.04 15.40
N ILE A 115 -3.38 17.19 14.55
CA ILE A 115 -2.85 17.61 13.24
C ILE A 115 -3.95 18.18 12.34
N LEU A 116 -5.21 17.76 12.55
CA LEU A 116 -6.37 18.25 11.78
C LEU A 116 -6.75 19.68 12.12
N GLU A 117 -6.41 20.16 13.32
CA GLU A 117 -6.71 21.52 13.79
C GLU A 117 -5.62 22.52 13.38
N ASP A 118 -4.46 22.03 12.98
CA ASP A 118 -3.37 22.87 12.46
C ASP A 118 -3.57 23.13 10.96
N HIS A 119 -4.27 24.22 10.67
CA HIS A 119 -4.61 24.60 9.29
C HIS A 119 -3.37 24.80 8.42
N ALA A 120 -2.31 25.41 8.92
CA ALA A 120 -1.09 25.66 8.15
C ALA A 120 -0.41 24.34 7.75
N THR A 121 -0.24 23.44 8.70
CA THR A 121 0.26 22.09 8.45
C THR A 121 -0.64 21.31 7.47
N MET A 122 -1.95 21.38 7.64
CA MET A 122 -2.90 20.67 6.78
C MET A 122 -2.91 21.19 5.36
N ASP A 123 -2.78 22.50 5.14
CA ASP A 123 -2.71 23.10 3.80
C ASP A 123 -1.49 22.56 3.03
N ILE A 124 -0.33 22.47 3.69
CA ILE A 124 0.89 21.90 3.10
C ILE A 124 0.66 20.42 2.76
N LEU A 125 0.21 19.61 3.72
CA LEU A 125 0.05 18.16 3.53
C LEU A 125 -1.01 17.82 2.49
N THR A 126 -2.10 18.58 2.41
CA THR A 126 -3.15 18.35 1.42
C THR A 126 -2.74 18.77 0.01
N SER A 127 -1.75 19.65 -0.14
CA SER A 127 -1.19 20.02 -1.45
C SER A 127 -0.32 18.95 -2.11
N ILE A 128 0.10 17.92 -1.34
CA ILE A 128 1.00 16.86 -1.82
C ILE A 128 0.17 15.70 -2.37
N ASP A 129 0.44 15.26 -3.60
CA ASP A 129 -0.35 14.21 -4.25
C ASP A 129 -0.06 12.80 -3.73
N SER A 130 1.17 12.54 -3.30
CA SER A 130 1.60 11.21 -2.87
C SER A 130 1.49 11.00 -1.37
N PHE A 131 0.68 10.03 -0.93
CA PHE A 131 0.62 9.62 0.47
C PHE A 131 1.96 9.13 1.02
N ARG A 132 2.79 8.50 0.18
CA ARG A 132 4.15 8.08 0.55
C ARG A 132 5.03 9.30 0.88
N SER A 133 4.92 10.36 0.10
CA SER A 133 5.63 11.62 0.36
C SER A 133 5.13 12.29 1.65
N ILE A 134 3.82 12.32 1.88
CA ILE A 134 3.23 12.83 3.12
C ILE A 134 3.78 12.09 4.34
N LYS A 135 3.76 10.74 4.32
CA LYS A 135 4.28 9.92 5.43
C LYS A 135 5.77 10.17 5.68
N SER A 136 6.57 10.32 4.62
CA SER A 136 7.99 10.64 4.72
C SER A 136 8.23 11.99 5.36
N MET A 137 7.48 13.03 4.94
CA MET A 137 7.58 14.37 5.51
C MET A 137 7.22 14.41 6.98
N LEU A 138 6.10 13.80 7.36
CA LEU A 138 5.68 13.70 8.77
C LEU A 138 6.74 13.00 9.62
N SER A 139 7.30 11.90 9.12
CA SER A 139 8.37 11.18 9.81
C SER A 139 9.62 12.04 10.02
N GLN A 140 10.01 12.82 9.00
CA GLN A 140 11.15 13.72 9.09
C GLN A 140 10.89 14.90 10.04
N ALA A 141 9.67 15.45 10.03
CA ALA A 141 9.27 16.53 10.95
C ALA A 141 9.30 16.06 12.41
N ILE A 142 8.79 14.85 12.70
CA ILE A 142 8.91 14.25 14.02
C ILE A 142 10.39 14.07 14.41
N GLY A 143 11.23 13.61 13.49
CA GLY A 143 12.67 13.46 13.73
C GLY A 143 13.37 14.79 14.03
N LYS A 144 12.98 15.90 13.39
CA LYS A 144 13.47 17.26 13.70
C LYS A 144 13.01 17.68 15.10
N ALA A 145 11.73 17.49 15.43
CA ALA A 145 11.18 17.83 16.74
C ALA A 145 11.89 17.10 17.87
N LEU A 146 12.18 15.81 17.71
CA LEU A 146 12.90 15.02 18.71
C LEU A 146 14.33 15.52 18.94
N LYS A 147 15.02 16.01 17.92
CA LYS A 147 16.38 16.54 18.03
C LYS A 147 16.44 17.87 18.78
N GLN A 148 15.41 18.68 18.69
CA GLN A 148 15.37 20.00 19.33
C GLN A 148 14.97 19.96 20.80
N GLN A 149 14.55 18.78 21.32
CA GLN A 149 14.09 18.57 22.71
C GLN A 149 13.08 19.64 23.19
N PRO A 150 11.99 19.87 22.46
CA PRO A 150 11.04 20.87 22.87
C PRO A 150 10.33 20.44 24.15
N SER A 151 10.20 21.35 25.09
CA SER A 151 9.40 21.16 26.31
C SER A 151 7.89 21.04 26.01
N GLN A 152 7.48 21.46 24.81
CA GLN A 152 6.14 21.30 24.25
C GLN A 152 6.30 20.89 22.78
N PHE A 153 5.85 19.70 22.44
CA PHE A 153 5.88 19.23 21.06
C PHE A 153 4.76 19.92 20.27
N HIS A 154 5.18 20.78 19.37
CA HIS A 154 4.33 21.39 18.36
C HIS A 154 4.96 21.11 16.99
N LEU A 155 4.15 20.74 16.00
CA LEU A 155 4.64 20.63 14.63
C LEU A 155 4.70 22.04 14.08
N ASP A 156 5.88 22.50 13.73
CA ASP A 156 6.05 23.78 13.09
C ASP A 156 5.86 23.61 11.58
N ALA A 157 4.88 24.30 11.01
CA ALA A 157 4.59 24.24 9.58
C ALA A 157 5.81 24.60 8.73
N SER A 158 6.72 25.47 9.20
CA SER A 158 7.94 25.82 8.50
C SER A 158 8.85 24.61 8.27
N TRP A 159 8.84 23.61 9.14
CA TRP A 159 9.62 22.38 8.96
C TRP A 159 9.09 21.54 7.80
N LEU A 160 7.81 21.62 7.52
CA LEU A 160 7.18 20.94 6.39
C LEU A 160 7.43 21.67 5.07
N GLU A 161 7.47 23.01 5.11
CA GLU A 161 7.80 23.84 3.93
C GLU A 161 9.18 23.51 3.40
N ASP A 162 10.18 23.37 4.28
CA ASP A 162 11.55 22.98 3.92
C ASP A 162 11.63 21.56 3.30
N LEU A 163 10.65 20.71 3.57
CA LEU A 163 10.59 19.31 3.12
C LEU A 163 9.66 19.13 1.93
N ALA A 164 8.84 20.13 1.61
CA ALA A 164 7.89 20.06 0.51
C ALA A 164 8.64 19.89 -0.81
N PRO A 165 8.22 18.93 -1.68
CA PRO A 165 8.83 18.80 -2.99
C PRO A 165 8.61 20.11 -3.75
N GLU A 166 9.67 20.64 -4.36
CA GLU A 166 9.56 21.83 -5.23
C GLU A 166 8.43 21.61 -6.22
N LYS A 167 7.44 22.53 -6.22
CA LYS A 167 6.39 22.51 -7.23
C LYS A 167 7.09 22.55 -8.59
N LYS A 168 7.09 21.44 -9.33
CA LYS A 168 7.51 21.43 -10.73
C LYS A 168 6.70 22.52 -11.42
N ARG A 169 7.33 23.64 -11.73
CA ARG A 169 6.75 24.66 -12.61
C ARG A 169 6.42 23.91 -13.90
N SER A 170 5.13 23.78 -14.23
CA SER A 170 4.71 23.34 -15.54
C SER A 170 5.28 24.34 -16.53
N ILE A 171 6.34 23.95 -17.22
CA ILE A 171 6.81 24.66 -18.38
C ILE A 171 5.70 24.41 -19.41
N GLY A 172 4.84 25.42 -19.59
CA GLY A 172 3.87 25.41 -20.66
C GLY A 172 4.61 25.43 -21.99
N PHE A 173 4.29 24.45 -22.82
CA PHE A 173 4.47 24.51 -24.26
C PHE A 173 3.10 24.65 -24.91
#